data_7ed14456fbd84bf8d8102b0fe00b6e8e
#
_entry.id   7ed14456fbd84bf8d8102b0fe00b6e8e
#
_cell.length_a   1.000
_cell.length_b   1.000
_cell.length_c   1.000
_cell.angle_alpha   90.00
_cell.angle_beta   90.00
_cell.angle_gamma   90.00
#
_symmetry.space_group_name_H-M   'P 1'
#
loop_
_entity.id
_entity.type
_entity.pdbx_description
1 polymer ?
#
loop_
_entity_poly.entity_id
_entity_poly.type
_entity_poly.pdbx_seq_one_letter_code
_entity_poly.pdbx_strand_id
1 'polypeptide(L)'
;IIMKNKMLKSVAVLGTVALAGFILTACGSKSSKKEAAASNELTAYVDEGYKSYMEEAAKAYEKETGTKVTIKTGDALTGLDNLSLDNQSGKSPDVMMAPYDRVGSLGADGQLSEVELGKDAKADDTTKSLVTIDGTTYGAPAVIETLVMYYNKDLIQKAPTTFAELEELAKDSKYAFEGEDGKTSAFLADWTNFYYAYGLLAGNGAYVFGKDGTDPKDIGLA
;
A
#
# COMPACT_ATOMS: atom_id res chain seq x y z
N ILE A 1 -10.97 29.76 -5.55
CA ILE A 1 -10.98 31.08 -6.28
C ILE A 1 -11.49 30.78 -7.69
N ILE A 2 -12.72 31.28 -7.93
CA ILE A 2 -13.40 31.16 -9.22
C ILE A 2 -12.78 32.16 -10.21
N MET A 3 -12.24 31.69 -11.30
CA MET A 3 -11.88 32.60 -12.41
C MET A 3 -12.89 32.47 -13.54
N LYS A 4 -13.63 33.55 -13.72
CA LYS A 4 -14.63 33.74 -14.80
C LYS A 4 -13.95 33.94 -16.16
N ASN A 5 -14.42 33.19 -17.15
CA ASN A 5 -14.17 33.41 -18.58
C ASN A 5 -14.68 34.78 -19.02
N LYS A 6 -13.83 35.56 -19.70
CA LYS A 6 -14.29 36.64 -20.57
C LYS A 6 -13.98 36.31 -22.03
N MET A 7 -15.04 36.20 -22.78
CA MET A 7 -15.05 36.20 -24.25
C MET A 7 -14.43 37.47 -24.79
N LEU A 8 -13.63 37.36 -25.81
CA LEU A 8 -13.41 38.47 -26.73
C LEU A 8 -13.71 38.01 -28.15
N LYS A 9 -14.58 38.81 -28.79
CA LYS A 9 -15.11 38.62 -30.16
C LYS A 9 -14.18 39.21 -31.18
N SER A 10 -14.09 38.54 -32.32
CA SER A 10 -14.07 38.98 -33.71
C SER A 10 -13.01 40.01 -34.17
N VAL A 11 -12.30 39.66 -35.24
CA VAL A 11 -12.37 40.37 -36.52
C VAL A 11 -11.89 39.46 -37.65
N ALA A 12 -12.71 39.35 -38.69
CA ALA A 12 -12.41 38.66 -39.94
C ALA A 12 -11.63 39.61 -40.86
N VAL A 13 -10.62 39.11 -41.56
CA VAL A 13 -10.12 39.71 -42.80
C VAL A 13 -9.88 38.60 -43.81
N LEU A 14 -10.59 38.71 -44.93
CA LEU A 14 -10.42 37.93 -46.14
C LEU A 14 -9.06 38.19 -46.79
N GLY A 15 -8.43 37.12 -47.23
CA GLY A 15 -7.29 37.22 -48.14
C GLY A 15 -7.13 35.90 -48.90
N THR A 16 -7.74 35.83 -50.08
CA THR A 16 -7.59 34.75 -51.07
C THR A 16 -6.20 34.78 -51.70
N VAL A 17 -5.43 33.71 -51.60
CA VAL A 17 -4.40 33.33 -52.58
C VAL A 17 -4.45 31.84 -52.78
N ALA A 18 -4.83 31.45 -53.98
CA ALA A 18 -4.73 30.10 -54.50
C ALA A 18 -3.26 29.80 -54.87
N LEU A 19 -2.72 28.66 -54.43
CA LEU A 19 -1.61 28.00 -55.12
C LEU A 19 -1.65 26.48 -54.85
N ALA A 20 -1.45 25.80 -55.95
CA ALA A 20 -1.66 24.38 -56.18
C ALA A 20 -0.83 23.41 -55.36
N GLY A 21 -1.43 22.28 -55.03
CA GLY A 21 -0.89 20.93 -55.22
C GLY A 21 0.32 20.52 -54.41
N PHE A 22 0.05 19.75 -53.36
CA PHE A 22 0.78 18.51 -53.05
C PHE A 22 -0.12 17.65 -52.18
N ILE A 23 -0.59 16.57 -52.77
CA ILE A 23 -1.30 15.50 -52.02
C ILE A 23 -0.24 14.72 -51.24
N LEU A 24 -0.05 15.03 -49.98
CA LEU A 24 0.55 14.12 -49.01
C LEU A 24 -0.59 13.53 -48.22
N THR A 25 -0.97 12.30 -48.58
CA THR A 25 -1.80 11.43 -47.76
C THR A 25 -1.02 11.07 -46.47
N ALA A 26 -1.06 11.97 -45.51
CA ALA A 26 -0.75 11.63 -44.14
C ALA A 26 -1.96 10.82 -43.61
N CYS A 27 -1.78 9.53 -43.43
CA CYS A 27 -2.67 8.70 -42.62
C CYS A 27 -2.78 9.32 -41.24
N GLY A 28 -3.71 10.23 -41.06
CA GLY A 28 -4.17 10.69 -39.79
C GLY A 28 -4.91 9.54 -39.12
N SER A 29 -4.24 8.73 -38.36
CA SER A 29 -4.89 7.89 -37.37
C SER A 29 -5.67 8.82 -36.47
N LYS A 30 -6.97 8.93 -36.71
CA LYS A 30 -7.92 9.34 -35.69
C LYS A 30 -7.76 8.30 -34.59
N SER A 31 -6.96 8.61 -33.60
CA SER A 31 -7.04 8.02 -32.29
C SER A 31 -8.44 8.36 -31.77
N SER A 32 -9.43 7.57 -32.18
CA SER A 32 -10.65 7.46 -31.43
C SER A 32 -10.19 6.96 -30.06
N LYS A 33 -10.18 7.85 -29.05
CA LYS A 33 -10.35 7.41 -27.68
C LYS A 33 -11.64 6.60 -27.70
N LYS A 34 -11.50 5.27 -27.83
CA LYS A 34 -12.49 4.38 -27.30
C LYS A 34 -12.48 4.72 -25.82
N GLU A 35 -13.48 5.42 -25.32
CA GLU A 35 -13.90 5.26 -23.95
C GLU A 35 -14.02 3.76 -23.78
N ALA A 36 -13.09 3.17 -23.02
CA ALA A 36 -13.22 1.79 -22.63
C ALA A 36 -14.60 1.72 -21.97
N ALA A 37 -15.51 0.97 -22.57
CA ALA A 37 -16.77 0.63 -21.92
C ALA A 37 -16.33 0.13 -20.52
N ALA A 38 -16.88 0.75 -19.48
CA ALA A 38 -16.57 0.37 -18.10
C ALA A 38 -16.73 -1.15 -18.02
N SER A 39 -15.65 -1.86 -17.85
CA SER A 39 -15.72 -3.30 -17.73
C SER A 39 -16.43 -3.55 -16.41
N ASN A 40 -17.52 -4.33 -16.42
CA ASN A 40 -18.18 -4.78 -15.19
C ASN A 40 -17.29 -5.76 -14.40
N GLU A 41 -16.00 -5.60 -14.50
CA GLU A 41 -15.00 -6.47 -13.87
C GLU A 41 -13.83 -5.61 -13.34
N LEU A 42 -13.49 -5.82 -12.08
CA LEU A 42 -12.33 -5.24 -11.40
C LEU A 42 -11.33 -6.34 -11.07
N THR A 43 -10.07 -5.94 -10.93
CA THR A 43 -9.00 -6.81 -10.44
C THR A 43 -8.48 -6.30 -9.10
N ALA A 44 -8.32 -7.20 -8.12
CA ALA A 44 -7.67 -6.88 -6.86
C ALA A 44 -6.41 -7.74 -6.69
N TYR A 45 -5.33 -7.12 -6.21
CA TYR A 45 -4.06 -7.79 -5.94
C TYR A 45 -3.75 -7.75 -4.45
N VAL A 46 -3.52 -8.92 -3.86
CA VAL A 46 -3.32 -9.08 -2.40
C VAL A 46 -2.27 -10.14 -2.12
N ASP A 47 -1.69 -10.12 -0.92
CA ASP A 47 -0.87 -11.22 -0.44
C ASP A 47 -1.70 -12.51 -0.31
N GLU A 48 -1.05 -13.67 -0.50
CA GLU A 48 -1.73 -14.97 -0.49
C GLU A 48 -2.51 -15.21 0.82
N GLY A 49 -2.00 -14.71 1.95
CA GLY A 49 -2.66 -14.80 3.26
C GLY A 49 -4.03 -14.13 3.34
N TYR A 50 -4.30 -13.14 2.46
CA TYR A 50 -5.57 -12.41 2.42
C TYR A 50 -6.53 -12.90 1.34
N LYS A 51 -6.14 -13.89 0.55
CA LYS A 51 -6.93 -14.36 -0.60
C LYS A 51 -8.36 -14.75 -0.22
N SER A 52 -8.54 -15.62 0.75
CA SER A 52 -9.88 -16.10 1.14
C SER A 52 -10.77 -14.98 1.64
N TYR A 53 -10.23 -14.05 2.44
CA TYR A 53 -10.95 -12.86 2.89
C TYR A 53 -11.40 -11.99 1.70
N MET A 54 -10.49 -11.72 0.76
CA MET A 54 -10.80 -10.90 -0.41
C MET A 54 -11.76 -11.57 -1.37
N GLU A 55 -11.71 -12.89 -1.53
CA GLU A 55 -12.68 -13.64 -2.33
C GLU A 55 -14.10 -13.56 -1.74
N GLU A 56 -14.23 -13.59 -0.41
CA GLU A 56 -15.53 -13.40 0.25
C GLU A 56 -16.04 -11.96 0.08
N ALA A 57 -15.18 -10.96 0.26
CA ALA A 57 -15.51 -9.56 0.03
C ALA A 57 -15.91 -9.31 -1.44
N ALA A 58 -15.18 -9.89 -2.40
CA ALA A 58 -15.49 -9.81 -3.83
C ALA A 58 -16.87 -10.37 -4.15
N LYS A 59 -17.23 -11.53 -3.60
CA LYS A 59 -18.58 -12.14 -3.78
C LYS A 59 -19.68 -11.26 -3.20
N ALA A 60 -19.44 -10.64 -2.03
CA ALA A 60 -20.39 -9.73 -1.42
C ALA A 60 -20.58 -8.48 -2.29
N TYR A 61 -19.51 -7.91 -2.79
CA TYR A 61 -19.51 -6.74 -3.66
C TYR A 61 -20.21 -7.02 -5.01
N GLU A 62 -19.90 -8.17 -5.64
CA GLU A 62 -20.54 -8.60 -6.87
C GLU A 62 -22.06 -8.77 -6.69
N LYS A 63 -22.48 -9.35 -5.57
CA LYS A 63 -23.90 -9.51 -5.24
C LYS A 63 -24.64 -8.18 -5.08
N GLU A 64 -23.96 -7.17 -4.53
CA GLU A 64 -24.53 -5.85 -4.27
C GLU A 64 -24.53 -4.97 -5.52
N THR A 65 -23.45 -4.98 -6.29
CA THR A 65 -23.22 -4.02 -7.39
C THR A 65 -23.37 -4.62 -8.79
N GLY A 66 -23.32 -5.94 -8.92
CA GLY A 66 -23.25 -6.63 -10.22
C GLY A 66 -21.84 -6.56 -10.85
N THR A 67 -20.85 -6.00 -10.18
CA THR A 67 -19.47 -5.88 -10.66
C THR A 67 -18.65 -7.04 -10.15
N LYS A 68 -18.09 -7.83 -11.05
CA LYS A 68 -17.21 -8.95 -10.70
C LYS A 68 -15.83 -8.42 -10.27
N VAL A 69 -15.26 -9.03 -9.23
CA VAL A 69 -13.88 -8.74 -8.80
C VAL A 69 -13.05 -10.01 -8.89
N THR A 70 -12.01 -9.97 -9.71
CA THR A 70 -11.03 -11.06 -9.86
C THR A 70 -9.86 -10.83 -8.89
N ILE A 71 -9.61 -11.81 -8.00
CA ILE A 71 -8.52 -11.74 -7.04
C ILE A 71 -7.25 -12.35 -7.65
N LYS A 72 -6.18 -11.58 -7.67
CA LYS A 72 -4.82 -12.01 -7.99
C LYS A 72 -3.98 -11.99 -6.73
N THR A 73 -3.10 -12.95 -6.56
CA THR A 73 -2.23 -13.04 -5.39
C THR A 73 -0.75 -13.01 -5.77
N GLY A 74 0.05 -12.49 -4.85
CA GLY A 74 1.49 -12.41 -4.95
C GLY A 74 2.05 -11.62 -3.79
N ASP A 75 3.33 -11.28 -3.83
CA ASP A 75 3.95 -10.39 -2.86
C ASP A 75 3.53 -8.95 -3.13
N ALA A 76 2.80 -8.34 -2.18
CA ALA A 76 2.23 -7.00 -2.35
C ALA A 76 3.32 -5.93 -2.48
N LEU A 77 4.46 -6.04 -1.78
CA LEU A 77 5.56 -5.07 -1.88
C LEU A 77 6.18 -5.09 -3.28
N THR A 78 6.44 -6.29 -3.83
CA THR A 78 6.90 -6.43 -5.21
C THR A 78 5.90 -5.85 -6.21
N GLY A 79 4.60 -6.05 -5.99
CA GLY A 79 3.55 -5.45 -6.80
C GLY A 79 3.56 -3.91 -6.75
N LEU A 80 3.77 -3.33 -5.57
CA LEU A 80 3.89 -1.88 -5.40
C LEU A 80 5.13 -1.29 -6.07
N ASP A 81 6.26 -1.97 -6.02
CA ASP A 81 7.50 -1.53 -6.68
C ASP A 81 7.35 -1.48 -8.21
N ASN A 82 6.51 -2.32 -8.79
CA ASN A 82 6.20 -2.34 -10.21
C ASN A 82 5.02 -1.43 -10.62
N LEU A 83 4.27 -0.87 -9.66
CA LEU A 83 3.01 -0.20 -9.91
C LEU A 83 3.11 0.94 -10.95
N SER A 84 4.17 1.74 -10.90
CA SER A 84 4.37 2.84 -11.88
C SER A 84 4.48 2.32 -13.31
N LEU A 85 5.19 1.23 -13.54
CA LEU A 85 5.33 0.61 -14.86
C LEU A 85 4.01 -0.04 -15.30
N ASP A 86 3.33 -0.70 -14.39
CA ASP A 86 2.05 -1.36 -14.65
C ASP A 86 0.95 -0.34 -14.94
N ASN A 87 0.90 0.79 -14.23
CA ASN A 87 0.00 1.90 -14.53
C ASN A 87 0.21 2.43 -15.95
N GLN A 88 1.46 2.66 -16.34
CA GLN A 88 1.79 3.16 -17.69
C GLN A 88 1.43 2.18 -18.79
N SER A 89 1.54 0.88 -18.52
CA SER A 89 1.24 -0.20 -19.49
C SER A 89 -0.21 -0.67 -19.45
N GLY A 90 -1.04 -0.15 -18.54
CA GLY A 90 -2.44 -0.56 -18.36
C GLY A 90 -2.60 -1.97 -17.80
N LYS A 91 -1.62 -2.46 -17.05
CA LYS A 91 -1.60 -3.80 -16.44
C LYS A 91 -1.81 -3.80 -14.92
N SER A 92 -1.83 -2.60 -14.32
CA SER A 92 -2.08 -2.48 -12.89
C SER A 92 -3.42 -3.08 -12.48
N PRO A 93 -3.54 -3.63 -11.28
CA PRO A 93 -4.83 -3.97 -10.71
C PRO A 93 -5.62 -2.69 -10.41
N ASP A 94 -6.95 -2.81 -10.34
CA ASP A 94 -7.84 -1.69 -9.96
C ASP A 94 -7.76 -1.40 -8.46
N VAL A 95 -7.51 -2.44 -7.65
CA VAL A 95 -7.33 -2.36 -6.20
C VAL A 95 -6.14 -3.20 -5.80
N MET A 96 -5.31 -2.70 -4.88
CA MET A 96 -4.25 -3.52 -4.31
C MET A 96 -4.07 -3.27 -2.82
N MET A 97 -3.57 -4.27 -2.12
CA MET A 97 -3.14 -4.14 -0.74
C MET A 97 -1.80 -3.41 -0.67
N ALA A 98 -1.68 -2.48 0.27
CA ALA A 98 -0.45 -1.73 0.50
C ALA A 98 -0.26 -1.47 2.00
N PRO A 99 0.97 -1.52 2.54
CA PRO A 99 1.25 -0.98 3.84
C PRO A 99 1.12 0.56 3.80
N TYR A 100 0.68 1.14 4.91
CA TYR A 100 0.33 2.56 4.97
C TYR A 100 1.49 3.51 4.63
N ASP A 101 2.72 3.13 4.97
CA ASP A 101 3.94 3.92 4.73
C ASP A 101 4.27 4.08 3.23
N ARG A 102 3.67 3.27 2.36
CA ARG A 102 3.82 3.37 0.90
C ARG A 102 2.71 4.20 0.25
N VAL A 103 1.55 4.31 0.91
CA VAL A 103 0.37 4.97 0.33
C VAL A 103 0.62 6.45 0.05
N GLY A 104 1.31 7.15 0.97
CA GLY A 104 1.57 8.57 0.84
C GLY A 104 2.42 8.94 -0.38
N SER A 105 3.55 8.28 -0.56
CA SER A 105 4.44 8.52 -1.70
C SER A 105 3.77 8.14 -3.02
N LEU A 106 3.10 6.99 -3.07
CA LEU A 106 2.39 6.54 -4.27
C LEU A 106 1.24 7.48 -4.67
N GLY A 107 0.52 8.03 -3.68
CA GLY A 107 -0.50 9.04 -3.92
C GLY A 107 0.08 10.35 -4.46
N ALA A 108 1.14 10.87 -3.83
CA ALA A 108 1.82 12.09 -4.25
C ALA A 108 2.41 11.97 -5.68
N ASP A 109 2.90 10.78 -6.05
CA ASP A 109 3.42 10.47 -7.38
C ASP A 109 2.32 10.19 -8.42
N GLY A 110 1.04 10.29 -8.04
CA GLY A 110 -0.10 10.06 -8.93
C GLY A 110 -0.30 8.60 -9.34
N GLN A 111 0.26 7.66 -8.57
CA GLN A 111 0.10 6.23 -8.83
C GLN A 111 -1.19 5.66 -8.24
N LEU A 112 -1.78 6.35 -7.28
CA LEU A 112 -3.06 6.01 -6.64
C LEU A 112 -4.09 7.11 -6.91
N SER A 113 -5.34 6.72 -7.05
CA SER A 113 -6.47 7.64 -7.11
C SER A 113 -6.94 8.03 -5.71
N GLU A 114 -7.52 9.23 -5.59
CA GLU A 114 -8.25 9.62 -4.39
C GLU A 114 -9.42 8.67 -4.11
N VAL A 115 -9.63 8.36 -2.84
CA VAL A 115 -10.68 7.47 -2.35
C VAL A 115 -11.56 8.19 -1.36
N GLU A 116 -12.87 8.16 -1.58
CA GLU A 116 -13.84 8.57 -0.56
C GLU A 116 -14.19 7.36 0.32
N LEU A 117 -13.90 7.45 1.61
CA LEU A 117 -14.32 6.45 2.57
C LEU A 117 -15.84 6.53 2.77
N GLY A 118 -16.53 5.42 2.56
CA GLY A 118 -17.96 5.32 2.79
C GLY A 118 -18.33 5.69 4.23
N LYS A 119 -19.56 6.15 4.44
CA LYS A 119 -20.07 6.56 5.78
C LYS A 119 -20.03 5.43 6.81
N ASP A 120 -20.07 4.20 6.34
CA ASP A 120 -20.03 2.99 7.17
C ASP A 120 -18.61 2.43 7.37
N ALA A 121 -17.57 3.11 6.83
CA ALA A 121 -16.19 2.75 7.05
C ALA A 121 -15.86 2.85 8.55
N LYS A 122 -15.47 1.72 9.14
CA LYS A 122 -15.14 1.63 10.58
C LYS A 122 -13.71 2.06 10.92
N ALA A 123 -13.08 2.85 10.04
CA ALA A 123 -11.77 3.41 10.29
C ALA A 123 -11.88 4.57 11.27
N ASP A 124 -11.10 4.56 12.34
CA ASP A 124 -10.96 5.68 13.26
C ASP A 124 -10.09 6.81 12.65
N ASP A 125 -10.00 7.94 13.34
CA ASP A 125 -9.26 9.10 12.83
C ASP A 125 -7.75 8.80 12.72
N THR A 126 -7.21 7.97 13.58
CA THR A 126 -5.80 7.55 13.53
C THR A 126 -5.51 6.75 12.27
N THR A 127 -6.29 5.70 12.01
CA THR A 127 -6.10 4.87 10.81
C THR A 127 -6.39 5.64 9.52
N LYS A 128 -7.35 6.56 9.52
CA LYS A 128 -7.59 7.46 8.37
C LYS A 128 -6.41 8.38 8.10
N SER A 129 -5.79 8.92 9.15
CA SER A 129 -4.63 9.82 8.99
C SER A 129 -3.44 9.13 8.31
N LEU A 130 -3.26 7.82 8.51
CA LEU A 130 -2.17 7.04 7.90
C LEU A 130 -2.29 6.91 6.37
N VAL A 131 -3.48 7.08 5.81
CA VAL A 131 -3.75 6.98 4.37
C VAL A 131 -4.19 8.31 3.75
N THR A 132 -4.08 9.41 4.52
CA THR A 132 -4.46 10.78 4.09
C THR A 132 -3.22 11.66 4.08
N ILE A 133 -2.84 12.17 2.92
CA ILE A 133 -1.67 12.99 2.71
C ILE A 133 -2.12 14.34 2.14
N ASP A 134 -1.71 15.43 2.77
CA ASP A 134 -2.10 16.80 2.37
C ASP A 134 -3.62 16.99 2.19
N GLY A 135 -4.41 16.29 3.04
CA GLY A 135 -5.86 16.34 3.01
C GLY A 135 -6.53 15.43 1.98
N THR A 136 -5.77 14.68 1.20
CA THR A 136 -6.29 13.72 0.20
C THR A 136 -6.12 12.30 0.70
N THR A 137 -7.18 11.52 0.69
CA THR A 137 -7.17 10.11 1.09
C THR A 137 -6.93 9.21 -0.11
N TYR A 138 -5.91 8.35 -0.03
CA TYR A 138 -5.48 7.47 -1.13
C TYR A 138 -5.72 5.98 -0.87
N GLY A 139 -6.31 5.63 0.26
CA GLY A 139 -6.55 4.24 0.60
C GLY A 139 -7.64 4.06 1.64
N ALA A 140 -8.17 2.86 1.75
CA ALA A 140 -9.10 2.46 2.79
C ALA A 140 -8.39 1.53 3.77
N PRO A 141 -8.30 1.88 5.08
CA PRO A 141 -7.75 0.98 6.09
C PRO A 141 -8.54 -0.33 6.13
N ALA A 142 -7.86 -1.46 5.91
CA ALA A 142 -8.49 -2.77 5.87
C ALA A 142 -8.14 -3.64 7.08
N VAL A 143 -6.87 -3.65 7.48
CA VAL A 143 -6.36 -4.45 8.59
C VAL A 143 -5.35 -3.64 9.40
N ILE A 144 -5.16 -4.04 10.67
CA ILE A 144 -4.08 -3.55 11.52
C ILE A 144 -3.22 -4.75 11.88
N GLU A 145 -1.92 -4.62 11.67
CA GLU A 145 -0.93 -5.62 12.00
C GLU A 145 0.07 -5.09 13.01
N THR A 146 0.59 -5.96 13.86
CA THR A 146 1.64 -5.62 14.80
C THR A 146 2.50 -6.85 15.09
N LEU A 147 3.74 -6.60 15.49
CA LEU A 147 4.60 -7.65 16.01
C LEU A 147 4.18 -8.01 17.44
N VAL A 148 4.11 -9.30 17.71
CA VAL A 148 3.82 -9.82 19.03
C VAL A 148 4.78 -10.96 19.37
N MET A 149 5.05 -11.15 20.66
CA MET A 149 5.79 -12.29 21.15
C MET A 149 4.82 -13.41 21.50
N TYR A 150 4.94 -14.54 20.83
CA TYR A 150 4.25 -15.78 21.22
C TYR A 150 5.10 -16.57 22.20
N TYR A 151 4.47 -17.24 23.16
CA TYR A 151 5.15 -18.20 24.03
C TYR A 151 4.39 -19.52 24.11
N ASN A 152 5.13 -20.61 24.22
CA ASN A 152 4.56 -21.93 24.39
C ASN A 152 4.25 -22.17 25.87
N LYS A 153 2.96 -22.30 26.21
CA LYS A 153 2.48 -22.49 27.59
C LYS A 153 2.87 -23.84 28.21
N ASP A 154 3.19 -24.84 27.39
CA ASP A 154 3.65 -26.13 27.89
C ASP A 154 5.13 -26.05 28.31
N LEU A 155 5.90 -25.10 27.78
CA LEU A 155 7.30 -24.91 28.10
C LEU A 155 7.55 -23.80 29.12
N ILE A 156 6.76 -22.73 29.05
CA ILE A 156 6.91 -21.52 29.86
C ILE A 156 5.60 -21.24 30.58
N GLN A 157 5.60 -21.39 31.91
CA GLN A 157 4.37 -21.26 32.72
C GLN A 157 3.90 -19.79 32.84
N LYS A 158 4.82 -18.84 32.77
CA LYS A 158 4.54 -17.41 32.87
C LYS A 158 5.21 -16.67 31.70
N ALA A 159 4.44 -15.89 30.95
CA ALA A 159 4.98 -15.08 29.87
C ALA A 159 6.08 -14.15 30.39
N PRO A 160 7.29 -14.12 29.78
CA PRO A 160 8.32 -13.15 30.13
C PRO A 160 7.82 -11.75 29.72
N THR A 161 8.13 -10.77 30.54
CA THR A 161 7.72 -9.37 30.37
C THR A 161 8.90 -8.44 30.13
N THR A 162 10.11 -8.96 30.32
CA THR A 162 11.37 -8.21 30.11
C THR A 162 12.39 -9.06 29.37
N PHE A 163 13.36 -8.42 28.72
CA PHE A 163 14.49 -9.12 28.12
C PHE A 163 15.35 -9.85 29.16
N ALA A 164 15.50 -9.32 30.37
CA ALA A 164 16.22 -9.99 31.45
C ALA A 164 15.55 -11.34 31.82
N GLU A 165 14.23 -11.42 31.83
CA GLU A 165 13.52 -12.69 32.03
C GLU A 165 13.76 -13.69 30.89
N LEU A 166 13.89 -13.20 29.63
CA LEU A 166 14.25 -14.05 28.49
C LEU A 166 15.70 -14.55 28.60
N GLU A 167 16.62 -13.70 29.03
CA GLU A 167 18.03 -14.09 29.29
C GLU A 167 18.14 -15.15 30.37
N GLU A 168 17.34 -15.06 31.44
CA GLU A 168 17.30 -16.09 32.47
C GLU A 168 16.74 -17.42 31.92
N LEU A 169 15.68 -17.39 31.12
CA LEU A 169 15.17 -18.58 30.45
C LEU A 169 16.24 -19.21 29.54
N ALA A 170 17.04 -18.39 28.86
CA ALA A 170 18.09 -18.86 27.95
C ALA A 170 19.22 -19.64 28.65
N LYS A 171 19.39 -19.50 29.98
CA LYS A 171 20.36 -20.25 30.78
C LYS A 171 19.91 -21.67 31.11
N ASP A 172 18.62 -21.96 30.97
CA ASP A 172 18.08 -23.29 31.23
C ASP A 172 18.43 -24.24 30.07
N SER A 173 19.15 -25.32 30.40
CA SER A 173 19.64 -26.28 29.43
C SER A 173 18.53 -26.97 28.62
N LYS A 174 17.28 -26.96 29.09
CA LYS A 174 16.12 -27.52 28.33
C LYS A 174 15.86 -26.74 27.03
N TYR A 175 16.33 -25.50 26.91
CA TYR A 175 16.23 -24.68 25.71
C TYR A 175 17.51 -24.69 24.85
N ALA A 176 18.56 -25.40 25.26
CA ALA A 176 19.76 -25.51 24.45
C ALA A 176 19.48 -26.24 23.13
N PHE A 177 20.12 -25.80 22.04
CA PHE A 177 20.15 -26.59 20.82
C PHE A 177 21.14 -27.74 20.96
N GLU A 178 20.72 -28.93 20.58
CA GLU A 178 21.59 -30.12 20.60
C GLU A 178 22.74 -29.93 19.60
N GLY A 179 23.98 -30.13 20.10
CA GLY A 179 25.18 -30.01 19.26
C GLY A 179 25.64 -28.58 18.94
N GLU A 180 25.01 -27.55 19.53
CA GLU A 180 25.36 -26.16 19.27
C GLU A 180 25.61 -25.39 20.57
N ASP A 181 26.87 -25.32 20.99
CA ASP A 181 27.25 -24.62 22.23
C ASP A 181 26.86 -23.13 22.19
N GLY A 182 26.25 -22.67 23.28
CA GLY A 182 25.86 -21.27 23.46
C GLY A 182 24.61 -20.83 22.70
N LYS A 183 23.97 -21.71 21.93
CA LYS A 183 22.69 -21.40 21.28
C LYS A 183 21.51 -21.89 22.08
N THR A 184 20.43 -21.12 22.07
CA THR A 184 19.20 -21.41 22.81
C THR A 184 17.96 -21.15 21.98
N SER A 185 16.93 -21.96 22.18
CA SER A 185 15.58 -21.77 21.63
C SER A 185 14.65 -21.00 22.58
N ALA A 186 15.16 -20.50 23.71
CA ALA A 186 14.33 -19.78 24.68
C ALA A 186 13.68 -18.52 24.11
N PHE A 187 14.36 -17.88 23.14
CA PHE A 187 13.80 -16.79 22.36
C PHE A 187 14.31 -16.85 20.92
N LEU A 188 13.37 -16.91 19.98
CA LEU A 188 13.64 -16.99 18.55
C LEU A 188 13.06 -15.77 17.84
N ALA A 189 13.88 -15.07 17.10
CA ALA A 189 13.48 -13.97 16.24
C ALA A 189 14.40 -13.92 15.00
N ASP A 190 13.90 -13.39 13.90
CA ASP A 190 14.73 -13.08 12.73
C ASP A 190 15.42 -11.73 12.92
N TRP A 191 16.63 -11.78 13.45
CA TRP A 191 17.47 -10.59 13.69
C TRP A 191 18.10 -10.02 12.42
N THR A 192 18.00 -10.71 11.31
CA THR A 192 18.53 -10.24 10.02
C THR A 192 17.56 -9.31 9.30
N ASN A 193 16.30 -9.31 9.72
CA ASN A 193 15.24 -8.46 9.18
C ASN A 193 14.96 -7.31 10.14
N PHE A 194 15.17 -6.08 9.66
CA PHE A 194 14.96 -4.85 10.44
C PHE A 194 13.54 -4.76 11.02
N TYR A 195 12.53 -5.19 10.27
CA TYR A 195 11.14 -5.17 10.72
C TYR A 195 10.95 -5.93 12.03
N TYR A 196 11.53 -7.13 12.15
CA TYR A 196 11.43 -7.93 13.38
C TYR A 196 12.39 -7.44 14.49
N ALA A 197 13.51 -6.84 14.13
CA ALA A 197 14.48 -6.33 15.09
C ALA A 197 14.10 -4.95 15.64
N TYR A 198 13.23 -4.21 14.97
CA TYR A 198 12.92 -2.82 15.31
C TYR A 198 12.39 -2.64 16.72
N GLY A 199 11.56 -3.55 17.24
CA GLY A 199 11.05 -3.49 18.61
C GLY A 199 12.14 -3.44 19.68
N LEU A 200 13.27 -4.14 19.46
CA LEU A 200 14.43 -4.09 20.34
C LEU A 200 15.13 -2.73 20.27
N LEU A 201 15.29 -2.19 19.08
CA LEU A 201 15.90 -0.88 18.87
C LEU A 201 15.02 0.22 19.47
N ALA A 202 13.72 0.19 19.22
CA ALA A 202 12.77 1.16 19.76
C ALA A 202 12.70 1.13 21.29
N GLY A 203 12.80 -0.05 21.90
CA GLY A 203 12.90 -0.22 23.35
C GLY A 203 14.15 0.42 23.96
N ASN A 204 15.18 0.67 23.16
CA ASN A 204 16.41 1.38 23.52
C ASN A 204 16.44 2.83 23.02
N GLY A 205 15.31 3.38 22.57
CA GLY A 205 15.16 4.78 22.22
C GLY A 205 15.35 5.11 20.74
N ALA A 206 15.55 4.11 19.87
CA ALA A 206 15.55 4.32 18.44
C ALA A 206 14.12 4.61 17.93
N TYR A 207 14.01 5.37 16.86
CA TYR A 207 12.72 5.65 16.22
C TYR A 207 12.86 5.82 14.71
N VAL A 208 11.77 5.57 14.02
CA VAL A 208 11.50 5.95 12.63
C VAL A 208 10.23 6.81 12.63
N PHE A 209 10.10 7.71 11.67
CA PHE A 209 8.96 8.65 11.57
C PHE A 209 8.87 9.67 12.74
N GLY A 210 10.01 10.10 13.29
CA GLY A 210 10.06 11.00 14.44
C GLY A 210 9.75 10.32 15.77
N LYS A 211 9.95 11.03 16.86
CA LYS A 211 9.69 10.51 18.22
C LYS A 211 8.22 10.23 18.51
N ASP A 212 7.32 10.89 17.80
CA ASP A 212 5.87 10.72 17.87
C ASP A 212 5.31 9.79 16.78
N GLY A 213 6.16 9.26 15.88
CA GLY A 213 5.79 8.30 14.85
C GLY A 213 5.12 8.94 13.62
N THR A 214 5.25 10.26 13.40
CA THR A 214 4.52 10.97 12.35
C THR A 214 5.40 11.67 11.30
N ASP A 215 6.70 11.86 11.56
CA ASP A 215 7.62 12.50 10.63
C ASP A 215 8.54 11.49 9.91
N PRO A 216 8.29 11.15 8.63
CA PRO A 216 9.10 10.18 7.89
C PRO A 216 10.51 10.69 7.55
N LYS A 217 10.82 11.96 7.81
CA LYS A 217 12.14 12.55 7.58
C LYS A 217 13.03 12.55 8.81
N ASP A 218 12.45 12.29 9.98
CA ASP A 218 13.17 12.23 11.24
C ASP A 218 13.37 10.77 11.67
N ILE A 219 14.61 10.30 11.57
CA ILE A 219 15.01 8.92 11.87
C ILE A 219 16.13 8.95 12.90
N GLY A 220 15.89 8.39 14.07
CA GLY A 220 16.84 8.26 15.17
C GLY A 220 17.16 6.79 15.46
N LEU A 221 18.19 6.25 14.83
CA LEU A 221 18.62 4.85 14.99
C LEU A 221 19.83 4.69 15.93
N ALA A 222 20.30 5.76 16.53
CA ALA A 222 21.48 5.76 17.40
C ALA A 222 21.10 5.56 18.87
#